data_5a1153de6daa1a20afc818ab5dd68f68
#
_entry.id   5a1153de6daa1a20afc818ab5dd68f68
#
_cell.length_a   1.000
_cell.length_b   1.000
_cell.length_c   1.000
_cell.angle_alpha   90.00
_cell.angle_beta   90.00
_cell.angle_gamma   90.00
#
_symmetry.space_group_name_H-M   'P 1'
#
loop_
_entity.id
_entity.type
_entity.pdbx_description
1 polymer ?
#
loop_
_entity_poly.entity_id
_entity_poly.type
_entity_poly.pdbx_seq_one_letter_code
_entity_poly.pdbx_strand_id
1 'polypeptide(L)'
;DVLCFSGVIHRCDTAEFLLFDLGGASIEISLVKNKKQLHSVSIPIGAVSLTEKFKSSGLLSAAEIKHIRSYIKSKLQSIPWLPKSPIPVIGIGGTIRNLAKIHQRYSGYPLSKLHNYKVSSQGLLSVIHMILKSSPEERRKIPGLSAERGDIINAGALIVREILTLTKAESLTISGCGLREGLFYHWYDPIYDKNKELQHNMLLSSVRNYYSTLPLKDHDHTRYVTALALSMFDQWRKIYQMPDRMRTLLHMAGLLHDAGQVINYYSHARHTAYMTASAHTDYSFSPWLFGKNTEIHKRNTNTHRERN
;
A
#
# COMPACT_ATOMS: atom_id res chain seq x y z
N ASP A 1 3.87 -19.28 -2.37
CA ASP A 1 2.57 -18.71 -2.78
C ASP A 1 1.59 -18.65 -1.62
N VAL A 2 1.33 -19.77 -0.91
CA VAL A 2 0.43 -19.81 0.25
C VAL A 2 0.90 -18.87 1.36
N LEU A 3 2.20 -18.76 1.59
CA LEU A 3 2.77 -17.89 2.61
C LEU A 3 2.61 -16.40 2.25
N CYS A 4 2.89 -16.01 1.01
CA CYS A 4 2.67 -14.62 0.57
C CYS A 4 1.20 -14.23 0.71
N PHE A 5 0.28 -15.12 0.31
CA PHE A 5 -1.15 -14.94 0.50
C PHE A 5 -1.50 -14.78 1.99
N SER A 6 -0.99 -15.67 2.87
CA SER A 6 -1.20 -15.57 4.32
C SER A 6 -0.76 -14.23 4.88
N GLY A 7 0.43 -13.74 4.48
CA GLY A 7 0.93 -12.43 4.90
C GLY A 7 0.03 -11.26 4.50
N VAL A 8 -0.62 -11.34 3.32
CA VAL A 8 -1.49 -10.28 2.83
C VAL A 8 -2.88 -10.35 3.45
N ILE A 9 -3.48 -11.54 3.55
CA ILE A 9 -4.87 -11.70 3.98
C ILE A 9 -5.10 -11.23 5.41
N HIS A 10 -4.10 -11.37 6.28
CA HIS A 10 -4.13 -10.89 7.65
C HIS A 10 -4.02 -9.36 7.77
N ARG A 11 -3.70 -8.67 6.68
CA ARG A 11 -3.40 -7.24 6.67
C ARG A 11 -4.20 -6.48 5.60
N CYS A 12 -5.22 -7.11 5.00
CA CYS A 12 -6.04 -6.56 3.93
C CYS A 12 -7.53 -6.66 4.24
N ASP A 13 -8.26 -5.53 4.14
CA ASP A 13 -9.71 -5.50 4.36
C ASP A 13 -10.53 -5.98 3.15
N THR A 14 -9.90 -6.10 1.97
CA THR A 14 -10.58 -6.44 0.74
C THR A 14 -10.88 -7.94 0.68
N ALA A 15 -12.13 -8.32 0.45
CA ALA A 15 -12.57 -9.72 0.41
C ALA A 15 -12.24 -10.42 -0.92
N GLU A 16 -12.26 -9.67 -2.04
CA GLU A 16 -11.98 -10.18 -3.37
C GLU A 16 -10.90 -9.33 -4.04
N PHE A 17 -9.83 -9.96 -4.52
CA PHE A 17 -8.73 -9.27 -5.19
C PHE A 17 -7.85 -10.22 -5.98
N LEU A 18 -7.12 -9.67 -6.93
CA LEU A 18 -5.99 -10.33 -7.56
C LEU A 18 -4.71 -9.94 -6.81
N LEU A 19 -4.00 -10.93 -6.28
CA LEU A 19 -2.70 -10.76 -5.66
C LEU A 19 -1.62 -11.14 -6.66
N PHE A 20 -0.55 -10.35 -6.76
CA PHE A 20 0.65 -10.79 -7.44
C PHE A 20 1.93 -10.42 -6.67
N ASP A 21 2.88 -11.34 -6.63
CA ASP A 21 4.22 -11.12 -6.10
C ASP A 21 5.22 -11.14 -7.26
N LEU A 22 5.80 -9.99 -7.54
CA LEU A 22 6.76 -9.83 -8.63
C LEU A 22 8.19 -10.00 -8.10
N GLY A 23 8.70 -11.19 -8.32
CA GLY A 23 10.07 -11.57 -8.00
C GLY A 23 11.09 -11.21 -9.10
N GLY A 24 12.31 -11.70 -8.91
CA GLY A 24 13.38 -11.59 -9.91
C GLY A 24 13.21 -12.57 -11.06
N ALA A 25 12.94 -13.84 -10.74
CA ALA A 25 12.88 -14.94 -11.71
C ALA A 25 11.44 -15.20 -12.20
N SER A 26 10.46 -15.07 -11.33
CA SER A 26 9.07 -15.42 -11.57
C SER A 26 8.11 -14.34 -11.05
N ILE A 27 6.86 -14.49 -11.43
CA ILE A 27 5.73 -13.81 -10.82
C ILE A 27 4.73 -14.87 -10.34
N GLU A 28 4.29 -14.72 -9.11
CA GLU A 28 3.22 -15.52 -8.52
C GLU A 28 1.94 -14.71 -8.57
N ILE A 29 0.87 -15.30 -9.13
CA ILE A 29 -0.44 -14.65 -9.24
C ILE A 29 -1.49 -15.51 -8.57
N SER A 30 -2.32 -14.91 -7.71
CA SER A 30 -3.39 -15.58 -6.98
C SER A 30 -4.70 -14.82 -7.09
N LEU A 31 -5.77 -15.53 -7.37
CA LEU A 31 -7.13 -14.99 -7.29
C LEU A 31 -7.70 -15.32 -5.91
N VAL A 32 -8.09 -14.28 -5.20
CA VAL A 32 -8.65 -14.36 -3.85
C VAL A 32 -10.13 -13.97 -3.89
N LYS A 33 -10.98 -14.78 -3.26
CA LYS A 33 -12.41 -14.51 -3.08
C LYS A 33 -12.85 -14.92 -1.69
N ASN A 34 -13.63 -14.08 -1.02
CA ASN A 34 -14.06 -14.27 0.36
C ASN A 34 -12.90 -14.63 1.30
N LYS A 35 -11.78 -13.92 1.13
CA LYS A 35 -10.54 -14.14 1.88
C LYS A 35 -9.96 -15.57 1.74
N LYS A 36 -10.31 -16.30 0.70
CA LYS A 36 -9.75 -17.62 0.36
C LYS A 36 -9.05 -17.55 -0.98
N GLN A 37 -7.90 -18.19 -1.08
CA GLN A 37 -7.18 -18.35 -2.34
C GLN A 37 -7.90 -19.41 -3.20
N LEU A 38 -8.51 -18.98 -4.30
CA LEU A 38 -9.21 -19.88 -5.23
C LEU A 38 -8.27 -20.52 -6.24
N HIS A 39 -7.38 -19.69 -6.79
CA HIS A 39 -6.43 -20.11 -7.81
C HIS A 39 -5.08 -19.47 -7.53
N SER A 40 -4.02 -20.17 -7.89
CA SER A 40 -2.64 -19.66 -7.86
C SER A 40 -1.84 -20.24 -9.00
N VAL A 41 -0.91 -19.45 -9.54
CA VAL A 41 0.04 -19.88 -10.56
C VAL A 41 1.34 -19.11 -10.40
N SER A 42 2.46 -19.81 -10.62
CA SER A 42 3.76 -19.18 -10.81
C SER A 42 4.13 -19.22 -12.29
N ILE A 43 4.54 -18.07 -12.81
CA ILE A 43 4.97 -17.93 -14.22
C ILE A 43 6.42 -17.48 -14.24
N PRO A 44 7.29 -18.09 -15.07
CA PRO A 44 8.71 -17.76 -15.13
C PRO A 44 8.96 -16.47 -15.91
N ILE A 45 8.32 -15.38 -15.49
CA ILE A 45 8.53 -14.00 -15.94
C ILE A 45 8.76 -13.12 -14.71
N GLY A 46 9.99 -12.75 -14.44
CA GLY A 46 10.37 -11.86 -13.36
C GLY A 46 11.16 -10.66 -13.85
N ALA A 47 11.45 -9.73 -12.95
CA ALA A 47 12.16 -8.51 -13.34
C ALA A 47 13.58 -8.80 -13.85
N VAL A 48 14.29 -9.75 -13.24
CA VAL A 48 15.65 -10.14 -13.64
C VAL A 48 15.59 -11.01 -14.91
N SER A 49 14.80 -12.09 -14.88
CA SER A 49 14.73 -13.04 -15.99
C SER A 49 14.31 -12.40 -17.33
N LEU A 50 13.39 -11.42 -17.29
CA LEU A 50 13.04 -10.68 -18.51
C LEU A 50 14.12 -9.66 -18.90
N THR A 51 14.79 -9.03 -17.93
CA THR A 51 15.90 -8.12 -18.23
C THR A 51 17.03 -8.85 -18.95
N GLU A 52 17.40 -10.03 -18.50
CA GLU A 52 18.42 -10.87 -19.13
C GLU A 52 17.97 -11.35 -20.50
N LYS A 53 16.74 -11.88 -20.61
CA LYS A 53 16.18 -12.39 -21.86
C LYS A 53 16.14 -11.36 -22.97
N PHE A 54 15.73 -10.13 -22.66
CA PHE A 54 15.54 -9.06 -23.65
C PHE A 54 16.63 -7.99 -23.61
N LYS A 55 17.65 -8.14 -22.77
CA LYS A 55 18.72 -7.15 -22.55
C LYS A 55 18.15 -5.74 -22.27
N SER A 56 17.10 -5.67 -21.45
CA SER A 56 16.27 -4.48 -21.26
C SER A 56 16.79 -3.50 -20.21
N SER A 57 18.06 -3.57 -19.82
CA SER A 57 18.68 -2.67 -18.84
C SER A 57 18.96 -1.26 -19.42
N GLY A 58 19.13 -1.15 -20.73
CA GLY A 58 19.35 0.12 -21.44
C GLY A 58 18.08 0.95 -21.66
N LEU A 59 18.23 1.98 -22.52
CA LEU A 59 17.08 2.69 -23.09
C LEU A 59 16.45 1.82 -24.17
N LEU A 60 15.15 1.61 -24.07
CA LEU A 60 14.41 0.74 -24.99
C LEU A 60 13.76 1.54 -26.11
N SER A 61 13.87 1.06 -27.33
CA SER A 61 13.09 1.54 -28.47
C SER A 61 11.60 1.15 -28.33
N ALA A 62 10.74 1.84 -29.07
CA ALA A 62 9.31 1.52 -29.12
C ALA A 62 9.03 0.09 -29.62
N ALA A 63 9.86 -0.42 -30.53
CA ALA A 63 9.77 -1.77 -31.08
C ALA A 63 10.12 -2.82 -30.01
N GLU A 64 11.20 -2.63 -29.25
CA GLU A 64 11.59 -3.51 -28.15
C GLU A 64 10.53 -3.53 -27.05
N ILE A 65 10.03 -2.36 -26.63
CA ILE A 65 8.93 -2.27 -25.66
C ILE A 65 7.71 -3.06 -26.14
N LYS A 66 7.31 -2.91 -27.41
CA LYS A 66 6.19 -3.64 -28.00
C LYS A 66 6.44 -5.15 -27.98
N HIS A 67 7.65 -5.58 -28.33
CA HIS A 67 8.04 -7.00 -28.34
C HIS A 67 7.97 -7.61 -26.93
N ILE A 68 8.58 -6.97 -25.95
CA ILE A 68 8.56 -7.42 -24.53
C ILE A 68 7.12 -7.49 -24.03
N ARG A 69 6.32 -6.47 -24.29
CA ARG A 69 4.90 -6.43 -23.90
C ARG A 69 4.10 -7.58 -24.50
N SER A 70 4.29 -7.87 -25.78
CA SER A 70 3.62 -8.99 -26.47
C SER A 70 3.97 -10.33 -25.81
N TYR A 71 5.24 -10.52 -25.46
CA TYR A 71 5.68 -11.72 -24.75
C TYR A 71 5.04 -11.83 -23.35
N ILE A 72 5.07 -10.77 -22.54
CA ILE A 72 4.42 -10.75 -21.23
C ILE A 72 2.92 -11.03 -21.36
N LYS A 73 2.26 -10.35 -22.30
CA LYS A 73 0.84 -10.51 -22.58
C LYS A 73 0.48 -11.96 -22.92
N SER A 74 1.26 -12.62 -23.79
CA SER A 74 1.01 -14.02 -24.15
C SER A 74 1.11 -14.95 -22.94
N LYS A 75 2.06 -14.71 -22.02
CA LYS A 75 2.21 -15.48 -20.80
C LYS A 75 1.08 -15.26 -19.81
N LEU A 76 0.63 -14.02 -19.63
CA LEU A 76 -0.48 -13.71 -18.72
C LEU A 76 -1.83 -14.21 -19.28
N GLN A 77 -2.04 -14.15 -20.59
CA GLN A 77 -3.25 -14.63 -21.25
C GLN A 77 -3.38 -16.16 -21.23
N SER A 78 -2.30 -16.91 -21.00
CA SER A 78 -2.37 -18.36 -20.80
C SER A 78 -3.01 -18.77 -19.46
N ILE A 79 -3.27 -17.81 -18.56
CA ILE A 79 -3.97 -18.05 -17.30
C ILE A 79 -5.49 -18.01 -17.57
N PRO A 80 -6.21 -19.14 -17.55
CA PRO A 80 -7.61 -19.19 -17.96
C PRO A 80 -8.55 -18.42 -17.02
N TRP A 81 -8.18 -18.32 -15.74
CA TRP A 81 -8.94 -17.67 -14.68
C TRP A 81 -8.52 -16.22 -14.40
N LEU A 82 -7.57 -15.66 -15.17
CA LEU A 82 -7.19 -14.26 -14.99
C LEU A 82 -8.41 -13.34 -15.25
N PRO A 83 -8.81 -12.48 -14.29
CA PRO A 83 -9.97 -11.62 -14.45
C PRO A 83 -9.84 -10.69 -15.66
N LYS A 84 -10.92 -10.61 -16.45
CA LYS A 84 -11.06 -9.71 -17.61
C LYS A 84 -11.92 -8.48 -17.31
N SER A 85 -12.48 -8.42 -16.11
CA SER A 85 -13.26 -7.31 -15.56
C SER A 85 -12.52 -6.62 -14.43
N PRO A 86 -12.84 -5.36 -14.11
CA PRO A 86 -12.22 -4.64 -13.02
C PRO A 86 -12.30 -5.41 -11.70
N ILE A 87 -11.15 -5.63 -11.07
CA ILE A 87 -10.99 -6.25 -9.75
C ILE A 87 -9.93 -5.47 -8.98
N PRO A 88 -10.05 -5.32 -7.65
CA PRO A 88 -8.97 -4.81 -6.83
C PRO A 88 -7.68 -5.62 -7.04
N VAL A 89 -6.56 -4.94 -7.21
CA VAL A 89 -5.26 -5.59 -7.41
C VAL A 89 -4.32 -5.20 -6.29
N ILE A 90 -3.68 -6.20 -5.71
CA ILE A 90 -2.66 -6.04 -4.67
C ILE A 90 -1.33 -6.54 -5.20
N GLY A 91 -0.29 -5.74 -5.05
CA GLY A 91 1.04 -6.09 -5.53
C GLY A 91 2.08 -6.16 -4.40
N ILE A 92 2.94 -7.16 -4.50
CA ILE A 92 4.10 -7.39 -3.63
C ILE A 92 5.37 -7.34 -4.47
N GLY A 93 6.50 -7.16 -3.83
CA GLY A 93 7.81 -7.26 -4.46
C GLY A 93 8.55 -5.92 -4.55
N GLY A 94 9.83 -6.04 -4.84
CA GLY A 94 10.72 -4.89 -4.86
C GLY A 94 10.42 -3.90 -5.97
N THR A 95 10.02 -4.36 -7.14
CA THR A 95 9.60 -3.51 -8.27
C THR A 95 8.39 -2.69 -7.88
N ILE A 96 7.37 -3.32 -7.29
CA ILE A 96 6.14 -2.67 -6.86
C ILE A 96 6.42 -1.56 -5.86
N ARG A 97 7.26 -1.85 -4.85
CA ARG A 97 7.67 -0.88 -3.85
C ARG A 97 8.43 0.31 -4.45
N ASN A 98 9.29 0.08 -5.45
CA ASN A 98 10.00 1.17 -6.12
C ASN A 98 9.05 2.05 -6.95
N LEU A 99 8.15 1.46 -7.74
CA LEU A 99 7.14 2.21 -8.50
C LEU A 99 6.28 3.08 -7.59
N ALA A 100 5.87 2.53 -6.45
CA ALA A 100 5.08 3.26 -5.46
C ALA A 100 5.86 4.39 -4.79
N LYS A 101 7.14 4.18 -4.41
CA LYS A 101 8.01 5.23 -3.86
C LYS A 101 8.21 6.37 -4.85
N ILE A 102 8.46 6.06 -6.12
CA ILE A 102 8.58 7.05 -7.17
C ILE A 102 7.29 7.87 -7.23
N HIS A 103 6.12 7.20 -7.31
CA HIS A 103 4.83 7.89 -7.36
C HIS A 103 4.62 8.79 -6.13
N GLN A 104 4.92 8.32 -4.91
CA GLN A 104 4.82 9.13 -3.69
C GLN A 104 5.68 10.40 -3.78
N ARG A 105 6.92 10.29 -4.26
CA ARG A 105 7.82 11.44 -4.40
C ARG A 105 7.32 12.47 -5.40
N TYR A 106 6.84 12.01 -6.55
CA TYR A 106 6.33 12.93 -7.59
C TYR A 106 4.96 13.53 -7.26
N SER A 107 4.11 12.81 -6.52
CA SER A 107 2.80 13.32 -6.09
C SER A 107 2.85 14.17 -4.81
N GLY A 108 4.02 14.34 -4.20
CA GLY A 108 4.15 15.05 -2.93
C GLY A 108 3.39 14.36 -1.78
N TYR A 109 3.24 13.02 -1.85
CA TYR A 109 2.53 12.27 -0.82
C TYR A 109 3.21 12.41 0.53
N PRO A 110 2.49 12.82 1.61
CA PRO A 110 3.11 13.23 2.86
C PRO A 110 3.69 12.08 3.69
N LEU A 111 3.27 10.84 3.43
CA LEU A 111 3.70 9.67 4.20
C LEU A 111 4.71 8.84 3.41
N SER A 112 5.73 8.33 4.07
CA SER A 112 6.71 7.42 3.46
C SER A 112 6.29 5.94 3.49
N LYS A 113 5.18 5.62 4.17
CA LYS A 113 4.68 4.26 4.34
C LYS A 113 4.09 3.74 3.03
N LEU A 114 4.49 2.53 2.64
CA LEU A 114 4.04 1.89 1.41
C LEU A 114 2.92 0.86 1.62
N HIS A 115 2.88 0.23 2.79
CA HIS A 115 1.84 -0.77 3.06
C HIS A 115 0.45 -0.13 2.98
N ASN A 116 -0.45 -0.75 2.23
CA ASN A 116 -1.78 -0.24 1.89
C ASN A 116 -1.79 1.11 1.14
N TYR A 117 -0.65 1.54 0.59
CA TYR A 117 -0.64 2.67 -0.33
C TYR A 117 -1.33 2.28 -1.63
N LYS A 118 -2.34 3.05 -2.02
CA LYS A 118 -3.14 2.83 -3.23
C LYS A 118 -2.76 3.85 -4.30
N VAL A 119 -2.34 3.37 -5.45
CA VAL A 119 -1.98 4.20 -6.61
C VAL A 119 -2.99 3.95 -7.72
N SER A 120 -3.50 5.01 -8.36
CA SER A 120 -4.32 4.85 -9.56
C SER A 120 -3.52 4.23 -10.70
N SER A 121 -4.17 3.43 -11.54
CA SER A 121 -3.50 2.86 -12.73
C SER A 121 -2.92 3.94 -13.62
N GLN A 122 -3.60 5.08 -13.79
CA GLN A 122 -3.09 6.21 -14.55
C GLN A 122 -1.81 6.79 -13.93
N GLY A 123 -1.78 7.00 -12.60
CA GLY A 123 -0.57 7.49 -11.91
C GLY A 123 0.60 6.53 -12.06
N LEU A 124 0.33 5.23 -11.95
CA LEU A 124 1.35 4.21 -12.12
C LEU A 124 1.87 4.13 -13.56
N LEU A 125 0.97 4.21 -14.55
CA LEU A 125 1.35 4.24 -15.97
C LEU A 125 2.20 5.46 -16.31
N SER A 126 1.95 6.62 -15.69
CA SER A 126 2.79 7.82 -15.85
C SER A 126 4.21 7.59 -15.32
N VAL A 127 4.34 6.96 -14.14
CA VAL A 127 5.65 6.57 -13.58
C VAL A 127 6.36 5.58 -14.49
N ILE A 128 5.66 4.55 -14.96
CA ILE A 128 6.22 3.54 -15.89
C ILE A 128 6.70 4.21 -17.18
N HIS A 129 5.91 5.12 -17.74
CA HIS A 129 6.29 5.84 -18.95
C HIS A 129 7.56 6.67 -18.76
N MET A 130 7.67 7.38 -17.64
CA MET A 130 8.88 8.13 -17.28
C MET A 130 10.10 7.22 -17.19
N ILE A 131 10.00 6.07 -16.51
CA ILE A 131 11.09 5.10 -16.37
C ILE A 131 11.55 4.59 -17.73
N LEU A 132 10.61 4.21 -18.61
CA LEU A 132 10.91 3.66 -19.93
C LEU A 132 11.55 4.67 -20.88
N LYS A 133 11.36 5.98 -20.64
CA LYS A 133 12.00 7.07 -21.40
C LYS A 133 13.35 7.49 -20.86
N SER A 134 13.71 7.07 -19.66
CA SER A 134 14.95 7.47 -19.00
C SER A 134 16.12 6.56 -19.40
N SER A 135 17.27 7.15 -19.64
CA SER A 135 18.53 6.41 -19.78
C SER A 135 18.94 5.76 -18.44
N PRO A 136 19.87 4.81 -18.44
CA PRO A 136 20.36 4.21 -17.19
C PRO A 136 20.89 5.25 -16.19
N GLU A 137 21.57 6.30 -16.67
CA GLU A 137 22.12 7.39 -15.87
C GLU A 137 21.01 8.26 -15.25
N GLU A 138 19.99 8.57 -16.03
CA GLU A 138 18.81 9.33 -15.56
C GLU A 138 18.02 8.52 -14.55
N ARG A 139 17.84 7.22 -14.76
CA ARG A 139 17.13 6.34 -13.83
C ARG A 139 17.76 6.31 -12.45
N ARG A 140 19.10 6.34 -12.36
CA ARG A 140 19.80 6.40 -11.06
C ARG A 140 19.51 7.67 -10.27
N LYS A 141 19.02 8.72 -10.92
CA LYS A 141 18.66 10.00 -10.30
C LYS A 141 17.17 10.11 -9.97
N ILE A 142 16.34 9.13 -10.36
CA ILE A 142 14.89 9.16 -10.09
C ILE A 142 14.65 9.04 -8.58
N PRO A 143 14.02 10.04 -7.94
CA PRO A 143 13.72 9.98 -6.51
C PRO A 143 12.78 8.80 -6.19
N GLY A 144 13.18 7.94 -5.28
CA GLY A 144 12.39 6.76 -4.89
C GLY A 144 12.80 5.46 -5.57
N LEU A 145 13.60 5.51 -6.64
CA LEU A 145 14.20 4.32 -7.25
C LEU A 145 15.48 3.95 -6.48
N SER A 146 15.59 2.70 -6.04
CA SER A 146 16.84 2.22 -5.44
C SER A 146 17.88 1.92 -6.52
N ALA A 147 19.15 2.23 -6.26
CA ALA A 147 20.26 2.04 -7.20
C ALA A 147 20.35 0.60 -7.74
N GLU A 148 20.13 -0.39 -6.86
CA GLU A 148 20.16 -1.82 -7.17
C GLU A 148 19.09 -2.26 -8.17
N ARG A 149 18.08 -1.43 -8.42
CA ARG A 149 16.94 -1.76 -9.29
C ARG A 149 16.96 -1.02 -10.63
N GLY A 150 17.87 -0.06 -10.81
CA GLY A 150 17.94 0.74 -12.01
C GLY A 150 18.00 -0.08 -13.31
N ASP A 151 18.66 -1.23 -13.26
CA ASP A 151 18.87 -2.07 -14.43
C ASP A 151 17.69 -3.01 -14.75
N ILE A 152 16.93 -3.41 -13.75
CA ILE A 152 15.84 -4.39 -13.89
C ILE A 152 14.45 -3.76 -13.86
N ILE A 153 14.35 -2.46 -13.59
CA ILE A 153 13.06 -1.78 -13.38
C ILE A 153 12.23 -1.72 -14.66
N ASN A 154 12.84 -1.63 -15.84
CA ASN A 154 12.14 -1.59 -17.12
C ASN A 154 11.28 -2.84 -17.33
N ALA A 155 11.87 -4.02 -17.16
CA ALA A 155 11.17 -5.30 -17.32
C ALA A 155 10.06 -5.44 -16.29
N GLY A 156 10.36 -5.15 -15.01
CA GLY A 156 9.38 -5.21 -13.94
C GLY A 156 8.22 -4.24 -14.13
N ALA A 157 8.50 -3.02 -14.58
CA ALA A 157 7.48 -2.01 -14.88
C ALA A 157 6.56 -2.44 -16.04
N LEU A 158 7.10 -3.09 -17.07
CA LEU A 158 6.30 -3.63 -18.18
C LEU A 158 5.40 -4.78 -17.74
N ILE A 159 5.85 -5.65 -16.81
CA ILE A 159 4.99 -6.70 -16.23
C ILE A 159 3.80 -6.06 -15.50
N VAL A 160 4.05 -5.08 -14.63
CA VAL A 160 3.00 -4.37 -13.89
C VAL A 160 2.01 -3.70 -14.85
N ARG A 161 2.51 -3.04 -15.88
CA ARG A 161 1.67 -2.43 -16.93
C ARG A 161 0.73 -3.43 -17.57
N GLU A 162 1.22 -4.60 -17.96
CA GLU A 162 0.39 -5.61 -18.65
C GLU A 162 -0.65 -6.22 -17.69
N ILE A 163 -0.33 -6.43 -16.42
CA ILE A 163 -1.30 -6.89 -15.43
C ILE A 163 -2.43 -5.86 -15.30
N LEU A 164 -2.13 -4.59 -15.07
CA LEU A 164 -3.14 -3.54 -14.95
C LEU A 164 -4.01 -3.41 -16.20
N THR A 165 -3.38 -3.55 -17.38
CA THR A 165 -4.09 -3.46 -18.68
C THR A 165 -5.05 -4.64 -18.86
N LEU A 166 -4.61 -5.87 -18.60
CA LEU A 166 -5.40 -7.09 -18.82
C LEU A 166 -6.54 -7.22 -17.81
N THR A 167 -6.31 -6.84 -16.56
CA THR A 167 -7.32 -6.90 -15.50
C THR A 167 -8.22 -5.67 -15.47
N LYS A 168 -7.96 -4.66 -16.29
CA LYS A 168 -8.65 -3.36 -16.28
C LYS A 168 -8.72 -2.74 -14.88
N ALA A 169 -7.70 -2.97 -14.07
CA ALA A 169 -7.66 -2.48 -12.71
C ALA A 169 -7.59 -0.96 -12.67
N GLU A 170 -8.43 -0.33 -11.86
CA GLU A 170 -8.43 1.13 -11.68
C GLU A 170 -7.25 1.60 -10.82
N SER A 171 -6.74 0.71 -9.99
CA SER A 171 -5.65 1.03 -9.05
C SER A 171 -4.90 -0.23 -8.62
N LEU A 172 -3.68 -0.02 -8.13
CA LEU A 172 -2.84 -1.00 -7.47
C LEU A 172 -2.67 -0.62 -6.00
N THR A 173 -2.95 -1.56 -5.10
CA THR A 173 -2.62 -1.43 -3.67
C THR A 173 -1.29 -2.15 -3.40
N ILE A 174 -0.40 -1.49 -2.69
CA ILE A 174 0.92 -2.02 -2.37
C ILE A 174 0.86 -2.77 -1.03
N SER A 175 1.25 -4.04 -1.00
CA SER A 175 1.47 -4.74 0.25
C SER A 175 2.93 -4.62 0.70
N GLY A 176 3.10 -4.20 1.95
CA GLY A 176 4.39 -4.30 2.64
C GLY A 176 4.65 -5.68 3.23
N CYS A 177 3.58 -6.50 3.32
CA CYS A 177 3.64 -7.86 3.84
C CYS A 177 3.79 -8.85 2.69
N GLY A 178 4.55 -9.90 2.92
CA GLY A 178 4.84 -10.95 1.95
C GLY A 178 5.22 -12.25 2.64
N LEU A 179 6.21 -12.95 2.10
CA LEU A 179 6.65 -14.27 2.53
C LEU A 179 6.99 -14.33 4.04
N ARG A 180 7.72 -13.32 4.56
CA ARG A 180 8.17 -13.32 5.97
C ARG A 180 7.00 -13.21 6.93
N GLU A 181 6.10 -12.31 6.68
CA GLU A 181 4.89 -12.11 7.49
C GLU A 181 3.97 -13.33 7.37
N GLY A 182 3.87 -13.92 6.18
CA GLY A 182 3.11 -15.14 5.95
C GLY A 182 3.67 -16.35 6.69
N LEU A 183 4.99 -16.49 6.74
CA LEU A 183 5.63 -17.54 7.53
C LEU A 183 5.33 -17.37 9.02
N PHE A 184 5.36 -16.13 9.52
CA PHE A 184 4.97 -15.83 10.90
C PHE A 184 3.52 -16.26 11.18
N TYR A 185 2.55 -15.86 10.34
CA TYR A 185 1.14 -16.22 10.54
C TYR A 185 0.90 -17.72 10.39
N HIS A 186 1.58 -18.36 9.44
CA HIS A 186 1.48 -19.82 9.27
C HIS A 186 1.88 -20.60 10.53
N TRP A 187 2.85 -20.10 11.28
CA TRP A 187 3.26 -20.66 12.57
C TRP A 187 2.39 -20.18 13.75
N TYR A 188 2.00 -18.91 13.76
CA TYR A 188 1.30 -18.27 14.88
C TYR A 188 -0.17 -18.72 14.96
N ASP A 189 -0.90 -18.71 13.85
CA ASP A 189 -2.35 -18.95 13.82
C ASP A 189 -2.76 -20.31 14.42
N PRO A 190 -2.10 -21.44 14.11
CA PRO A 190 -2.47 -22.73 14.70
C PRO A 190 -2.32 -22.78 16.23
N ILE A 191 -1.44 -21.94 16.79
CA ILE A 191 -1.10 -21.96 18.22
C ILE A 191 -1.97 -21.00 18.98
N TYR A 192 -2.17 -19.78 18.48
CA TYR A 192 -2.74 -18.66 19.22
C TYR A 192 -4.11 -18.22 18.72
N ASP A 193 -4.42 -18.38 17.44
CA ASP A 193 -5.72 -17.99 16.90
C ASP A 193 -6.69 -19.18 16.84
N LYS A 194 -7.27 -19.48 18.01
CA LYS A 194 -8.27 -20.56 18.13
C LYS A 194 -9.60 -20.25 17.44
N ASN A 195 -9.88 -19.00 17.18
CA ASN A 195 -11.20 -18.57 16.65
C ASN A 195 -11.24 -18.38 15.14
N LYS A 196 -10.12 -18.47 14.40
CA LYS A 196 -10.00 -18.42 12.92
C LYS A 196 -10.84 -17.34 12.19
N GLU A 197 -11.49 -16.45 12.91
CA GLU A 197 -12.22 -15.34 12.31
C GLU A 197 -11.24 -14.19 12.05
N LEU A 198 -10.86 -14.05 10.80
CA LEU A 198 -10.17 -12.84 10.34
C LEU A 198 -11.03 -11.63 10.72
N GLN A 199 -10.49 -10.75 11.54
CA GLN A 199 -11.21 -9.63 12.13
C GLN A 199 -11.91 -8.80 11.02
N HIS A 200 -13.20 -8.55 11.20
CA HIS A 200 -14.02 -7.85 10.20
C HIS A 200 -13.58 -6.40 9.96
N ASN A 201 -12.87 -5.79 10.91
CA ASN A 201 -12.38 -4.42 10.80
C ASN A 201 -10.92 -4.34 11.28
N MET A 202 -10.02 -4.78 10.40
CA MET A 202 -8.58 -4.81 10.70
C MET A 202 -8.01 -3.42 10.97
N LEU A 203 -8.55 -2.39 10.31
CA LEU A 203 -8.13 -1.01 10.49
C LEU A 203 -8.39 -0.53 11.94
N LEU A 204 -9.60 -0.73 12.44
CA LEU A 204 -9.95 -0.37 13.82
C LEU A 204 -9.20 -1.22 14.85
N SER A 205 -8.99 -2.49 14.55
CA SER A 205 -8.23 -3.40 15.42
C SER A 205 -6.76 -2.98 15.52
N SER A 206 -6.16 -2.60 14.41
CA SER A 206 -4.79 -2.07 14.38
C SER A 206 -4.64 -0.80 15.22
N VAL A 207 -5.64 0.10 15.15
CA VAL A 207 -5.66 1.31 15.98
C VAL A 207 -5.85 0.99 17.46
N ARG A 208 -6.75 0.06 17.80
CA ARG A 208 -6.96 -0.38 19.20
C ARG A 208 -5.70 -1.01 19.77
N ASN A 209 -5.03 -1.85 19.00
CA ASN A 209 -3.77 -2.45 19.42
C ASN A 209 -2.70 -1.38 19.65
N TYR A 210 -2.56 -0.41 18.74
CA TYR A 210 -1.65 0.71 18.95
C TYR A 210 -2.02 1.53 20.18
N TYR A 211 -3.30 1.90 20.33
CA TYR A 211 -3.81 2.63 21.49
C TYR A 211 -3.50 1.91 22.80
N SER A 212 -3.66 0.58 22.87
CA SER A 212 -3.40 -0.21 24.07
C SER A 212 -1.91 -0.24 24.48
N THR A 213 -1.00 0.08 23.57
CA THR A 213 0.44 0.20 23.88
C THR A 213 0.84 1.57 24.41
N LEU A 214 -0.05 2.56 24.31
CA LEU A 214 0.24 3.92 24.75
C LEU A 214 0.06 4.05 26.27
N PRO A 215 1.05 4.57 27.02
CA PRO A 215 0.94 4.80 28.46
C PRO A 215 0.13 6.07 28.77
N LEU A 216 -1.12 6.12 28.33
CA LEU A 216 -2.03 7.23 28.56
C LEU A 216 -2.56 7.17 30.00
N LYS A 217 -2.67 8.34 30.64
CA LYS A 217 -3.13 8.45 32.02
C LYS A 217 -4.65 8.38 32.16
N ASP A 218 -5.39 8.86 31.16
CA ASP A 218 -6.86 8.99 31.22
C ASP A 218 -7.53 8.25 30.04
N HIS A 219 -7.76 6.97 30.25
CA HIS A 219 -8.51 6.15 29.30
C HIS A 219 -10.02 6.43 29.32
N ASP A 220 -10.55 6.96 30.42
CA ASP A 220 -11.99 7.24 30.55
C ASP A 220 -12.36 8.48 29.75
N HIS A 221 -11.52 9.52 29.78
CA HIS A 221 -11.67 10.67 28.89
C HIS A 221 -11.74 10.24 27.41
N THR A 222 -10.78 9.45 26.97
CA THR A 222 -10.73 8.99 25.57
C THR A 222 -11.98 8.18 25.21
N ARG A 223 -12.44 7.29 26.10
CA ARG A 223 -13.68 6.51 25.88
C ARG A 223 -14.90 7.42 25.78
N TYR A 224 -15.04 8.37 26.71
CA TYR A 224 -16.16 9.30 26.75
C TYR A 224 -16.23 10.17 25.51
N VAL A 225 -15.13 10.82 25.13
CA VAL A 225 -15.05 11.66 23.91
C VAL A 225 -15.36 10.85 22.66
N THR A 226 -14.81 9.65 22.56
CA THR A 226 -15.07 8.75 21.41
C THR A 226 -16.55 8.38 21.32
N ALA A 227 -17.16 7.98 22.44
CA ALA A 227 -18.58 7.60 22.51
C ALA A 227 -19.50 8.78 22.14
N LEU A 228 -19.20 9.96 22.66
CA LEU A 228 -19.96 11.17 22.35
C LEU A 228 -19.86 11.53 20.86
N ALA A 229 -18.65 11.52 20.29
CA ALA A 229 -18.44 11.81 18.87
C ALA A 229 -19.19 10.82 17.96
N LEU A 230 -19.17 9.53 18.30
CA LEU A 230 -19.89 8.51 17.54
C LEU A 230 -21.42 8.67 17.68
N SER A 231 -21.91 9.01 18.85
CA SER A 231 -23.34 9.30 19.06
C SER A 231 -23.81 10.48 18.22
N MET A 232 -23.05 11.58 18.19
CA MET A 232 -23.33 12.74 17.33
C MET A 232 -23.31 12.36 15.85
N PHE A 233 -22.30 11.57 15.44
CA PHE A 233 -22.22 11.10 14.06
C PHE A 233 -23.45 10.28 13.67
N ASP A 234 -23.87 9.33 14.51
CA ASP A 234 -25.00 8.44 14.25
C ASP A 234 -26.32 9.21 14.11
N GLN A 235 -26.50 10.32 14.85
CA GLN A 235 -27.65 11.21 14.72
C GLN A 235 -27.63 12.00 13.41
N TRP A 236 -26.47 12.52 12.99
CA TRP A 236 -26.35 13.38 11.83
C TRP A 236 -26.14 12.64 10.51
N ARG A 237 -25.66 11.40 10.54
CA ARG A 237 -25.29 10.66 9.33
C ARG A 237 -26.41 10.54 8.30
N LYS A 238 -27.66 10.41 8.76
CA LYS A 238 -28.84 10.32 7.88
C LYS A 238 -29.15 11.65 7.21
N ILE A 239 -29.01 12.75 7.93
CA ILE A 239 -29.28 14.11 7.45
C ILE A 239 -28.25 14.51 6.40
N TYR A 240 -26.97 14.23 6.64
CA TYR A 240 -25.85 14.62 5.78
C TYR A 240 -25.38 13.49 4.85
N GLN A 241 -26.10 12.37 4.79
CA GLN A 241 -25.78 11.20 3.94
C GLN A 241 -24.31 10.73 4.10
N MET A 242 -23.81 10.73 5.31
CA MET A 242 -22.42 10.36 5.59
C MET A 242 -22.22 8.83 5.50
N PRO A 243 -21.21 8.35 4.73
CA PRO A 243 -20.96 6.93 4.57
C PRO A 243 -20.42 6.27 5.86
N ASP A 244 -20.71 4.98 6.05
CA ASP A 244 -20.29 4.19 7.21
C ASP A 244 -18.78 4.23 7.46
N ARG A 245 -17.98 4.31 6.39
CA ARG A 245 -16.53 4.45 6.49
C ARG A 245 -16.12 5.66 7.34
N MET A 246 -16.85 6.76 7.29
CA MET A 246 -16.56 7.95 8.10
C MET A 246 -16.75 7.68 9.59
N ARG A 247 -17.70 6.82 9.97
CA ARG A 247 -17.89 6.41 11.37
C ARG A 247 -16.67 5.67 11.90
N THR A 248 -16.10 4.76 11.11
CA THR A 248 -14.86 4.07 11.48
C THR A 248 -13.69 5.04 11.62
N LEU A 249 -13.53 5.97 10.70
CA LEU A 249 -12.48 6.98 10.77
C LEU A 249 -12.63 7.88 12.02
N LEU A 250 -13.86 8.29 12.35
CA LEU A 250 -14.15 9.06 13.55
C LEU A 250 -13.84 8.27 14.82
N HIS A 251 -14.18 6.97 14.85
CA HIS A 251 -13.84 6.09 15.98
C HIS A 251 -12.32 6.03 16.20
N MET A 252 -11.57 5.86 15.12
CA MET A 252 -10.10 5.82 15.18
C MET A 252 -9.51 7.16 15.64
N ALA A 253 -10.03 8.26 15.12
CA ALA A 253 -9.63 9.60 15.52
C ALA A 253 -9.94 9.85 17.01
N GLY A 254 -11.10 9.42 17.49
CA GLY A 254 -11.49 9.49 18.89
C GLY A 254 -10.55 8.70 19.79
N LEU A 255 -10.14 7.49 19.40
CA LEU A 255 -9.18 6.70 20.19
C LEU A 255 -7.79 7.33 20.26
N LEU A 256 -7.37 8.04 19.23
CA LEU A 256 -5.99 8.54 19.11
C LEU A 256 -5.84 10.03 19.36
N HIS A 257 -6.93 10.80 19.60
CA HIS A 257 -6.85 12.27 19.64
C HIS A 257 -5.84 12.80 20.67
N ASP A 258 -5.69 12.10 21.77
CA ASP A 258 -4.80 12.45 22.88
C ASP A 258 -3.50 11.63 22.95
N ALA A 259 -3.23 10.78 21.93
CA ALA A 259 -2.01 9.96 21.89
C ALA A 259 -0.71 10.76 22.11
N GLY A 260 -0.67 11.99 21.63
CA GLY A 260 0.48 12.88 21.77
C GLY A 260 0.78 13.37 23.18
N GLN A 261 -0.15 13.22 24.14
CA GLN A 261 0.08 13.53 25.56
C GLN A 261 1.19 12.66 26.17
N VAL A 262 1.44 11.49 25.62
CA VAL A 262 2.57 10.63 26.00
C VAL A 262 3.92 11.36 25.82
N ILE A 263 4.03 12.27 24.87
CA ILE A 263 5.23 13.09 24.63
C ILE A 263 5.15 14.35 25.48
N ASN A 264 4.09 15.14 25.29
CA ASN A 264 3.87 16.36 26.07
C ASN A 264 2.39 16.76 25.97
N TYR A 265 1.84 17.29 27.09
CA TYR A 265 0.49 17.84 27.12
C TYR A 265 0.36 19.05 26.19
N TYR A 266 1.35 19.95 26.20
CA TYR A 266 1.35 21.09 25.30
C TYR A 266 1.61 20.68 23.86
N SER A 267 0.78 21.19 22.97
CA SER A 267 0.83 20.83 21.52
C SER A 267 0.62 19.33 21.23
N HIS A 268 -0.06 18.61 22.13
CA HIS A 268 -0.31 17.15 21.97
C HIS A 268 -0.93 16.79 20.63
N ALA A 269 -1.77 17.65 20.04
CA ALA A 269 -2.34 17.43 18.70
C ALA A 269 -1.26 17.28 17.60
N ARG A 270 -0.15 18.06 17.67
CA ARG A 270 1.00 17.90 16.76
C ARG A 270 1.76 16.61 17.02
N HIS A 271 1.95 16.27 18.30
CA HIS A 271 2.58 15.03 18.70
C HIS A 271 1.74 13.83 18.28
N THR A 272 0.40 13.89 18.44
CA THR A 272 -0.52 12.87 17.94
C THR A 272 -0.38 12.68 16.44
N ALA A 273 -0.36 13.76 15.66
CA ALA A 273 -0.19 13.69 14.21
C ALA A 273 1.15 13.03 13.82
N TYR A 274 2.24 13.39 14.49
CA TYR A 274 3.55 12.77 14.26
C TYR A 274 3.54 11.29 14.64
N MET A 275 3.04 10.94 15.82
CA MET A 275 3.00 9.56 16.32
C MET A 275 2.17 8.67 15.41
N THR A 276 0.98 9.11 15.00
CA THR A 276 0.11 8.34 14.12
C THR A 276 0.66 8.20 12.70
N ALA A 277 1.34 9.24 12.18
CA ALA A 277 2.02 9.15 10.88
C ALA A 277 3.20 8.17 10.91
N SER A 278 3.92 8.10 12.04
CA SER A 278 5.11 7.27 12.23
C SER A 278 4.79 5.89 12.81
N ALA A 279 3.59 5.67 13.32
CA ALA A 279 3.21 4.41 13.95
C ALA A 279 3.34 3.23 12.99
N HIS A 280 3.90 2.13 13.48
CA HIS A 280 3.90 0.84 12.79
C HIS A 280 2.53 0.17 12.89
N THR A 281 1.50 0.87 12.39
CA THR A 281 0.16 0.28 12.22
C THR A 281 0.08 -0.39 10.86
N ASP A 282 -0.74 -1.43 10.74
CA ASP A 282 -0.91 -2.19 9.50
C ASP A 282 -1.54 -1.38 8.37
N TYR A 283 -2.05 -0.22 8.70
CA TYR A 283 -2.70 0.69 7.77
C TYR A 283 -1.98 2.04 7.76
N SER A 284 -1.67 2.52 6.56
CA SER A 284 -1.37 3.93 6.39
C SER A 284 -2.67 4.70 6.63
N PHE A 285 -2.71 5.47 7.69
CA PHE A 285 -3.79 6.42 7.90
C PHE A 285 -3.88 7.31 6.66
N SER A 286 -5.06 7.40 6.07
CA SER A 286 -5.27 8.29 4.93
C SER A 286 -4.86 9.71 5.33
N PRO A 287 -4.20 10.49 4.46
CA PRO A 287 -3.88 11.89 4.71
C PRO A 287 -5.06 12.74 5.17
N TRP A 288 -6.29 12.30 4.86
CA TRP A 288 -7.53 12.91 5.32
C TRP A 288 -7.75 12.90 6.83
N LEU A 289 -7.12 11.96 7.55
CA LEU A 289 -7.17 11.92 9.03
C LEU A 289 -6.33 13.05 9.67
N PHE A 290 -5.36 13.58 8.93
CA PHE A 290 -4.44 14.60 9.44
C PHE A 290 -4.90 16.03 9.15
N GLY A 291 -6.02 16.22 8.41
CA GLY A 291 -6.54 17.54 8.08
C GLY A 291 -5.51 18.45 7.39
N LYS A 292 -5.84 19.73 7.24
CA LYS A 292 -4.94 20.77 6.67
C LYS A 292 -3.65 21.04 7.50
N ASN A 293 -3.45 20.33 8.61
CA ASN A 293 -2.24 20.50 9.45
C ASN A 293 -0.93 20.11 8.76
N THR A 294 -0.97 19.38 7.63
CA THR A 294 0.23 19.14 6.81
C THR A 294 0.74 20.38 6.08
N GLU A 295 -0.09 21.42 5.90
CA GLU A 295 0.40 22.72 5.37
C GLU A 295 1.23 23.50 6.38
N ILE A 296 1.04 23.27 7.69
CA ILE A 296 1.82 23.91 8.75
C ILE A 296 3.28 23.43 8.72
N HIS A 297 3.52 22.19 8.35
CA HIS A 297 4.91 21.67 8.23
C HIS A 297 5.65 22.28 7.03
N LYS A 298 4.97 22.61 5.93
CA LYS A 298 5.61 23.28 4.78
C LYS A 298 5.94 24.74 5.08
N ARG A 299 5.17 25.44 5.88
CA ARG A 299 5.45 26.84 6.26
C ARG A 299 6.62 26.99 7.23
N ASN A 300 6.79 26.06 8.17
CA ASN A 300 7.88 26.11 9.14
C ASN A 300 9.25 25.69 8.58
N THR A 301 9.32 24.91 7.51
CA THR A 301 10.60 24.57 6.86
C THR A 301 11.11 25.67 5.92
N ASN A 302 10.24 26.54 5.42
CA ASN A 302 10.66 27.68 4.60
C ASN A 302 11.12 28.89 5.45
N THR A 303 10.62 29.06 6.67
CA THR A 303 11.06 30.17 7.55
C THR A 303 12.44 29.96 8.18
N HIS A 304 12.99 28.75 8.17
CA HIS A 304 14.39 28.49 8.60
C HIS A 304 15.43 28.55 7.47
N ARG A 305 15.00 28.67 6.20
CA ARG A 305 15.92 28.84 5.06
C ARG A 305 16.19 30.31 4.70
N GLU A 306 15.43 31.24 5.25
CA GLU A 306 15.63 32.69 4.99
C GLU A 306 16.37 33.43 6.11
N ARG A 307 16.98 32.73 7.09
CA ARG A 307 17.72 33.31 8.19
C ARG A 307 19.11 32.67 8.42
N ASN A 308 19.77 32.22 7.34
CA ASN A 308 21.20 31.94 7.35
C ASN A 308 21.83 32.42 6.04
#